data_de05eef9cbcccace5b818712da5b1a3b
#
_entry.id   de05eef9cbcccace5b818712da5b1a3b
#
_cell.length_a   1.000
_cell.length_b   1.000
_cell.length_c   1.000
_cell.angle_alpha   90.00
_cell.angle_beta   90.00
_cell.angle_gamma   90.00
#
_symmetry.space_group_name_H-M   'P 1'
#
loop_
_entity.id
_entity.type
_entity.pdbx_description
1 polymer ?
#
loop_
_entity_poly.entity_id
_entity_poly.type
_entity_poly.pdbx_seq_one_letter_code
_entity_poly.pdbx_strand_id
1 'polypeptide(L)' 'SYCLRDWHGYIAVFEGDGETPATVTDIPTETLNKVDREKLKGGIEAATREELLSLLEDLSS' A
#
# COMPACT_ATOMS: atom_id res chain seq x y z
N SER A 1 1.99 -13.38 0.88
CA SER A 1 2.59 -12.05 0.91
C SER A 1 1.60 -10.99 0.45
N TYR A 2 1.89 -9.75 0.77
CA TYR A 2 1.01 -8.62 0.46
C TYR A 2 1.79 -7.58 -0.32
N CYS A 3 1.08 -6.78 -1.11
CA CYS A 3 1.69 -5.70 -1.84
C CYS A 3 0.81 -4.46 -1.73
N LEU A 4 1.40 -3.32 -1.41
CA LEU A 4 0.69 -2.05 -1.37
C LEU A 4 0.92 -1.31 -2.67
N ARG A 5 -0.16 -0.82 -3.27
CA ARG A 5 -0.11 -0.04 -4.50
C ARG A 5 -1.20 1.03 -4.48
N ASP A 6 -1.05 2.00 -5.37
CA ASP A 6 -2.11 2.98 -5.58
C ASP A 6 -3.28 2.31 -6.32
N TRP A 7 -4.48 2.62 -5.88
CA TRP A 7 -5.70 2.16 -6.55
C TRP A 7 -6.68 3.33 -6.54
N HIS A 8 -6.84 3.92 -7.71
CA HIS A 8 -7.78 5.05 -7.88
C HIS A 8 -7.56 6.18 -6.88
N GLY A 9 -6.31 6.45 -6.54
CA GLY A 9 -5.96 7.54 -5.65
C GLY A 9 -5.83 7.17 -4.18
N TYR A 10 -6.04 5.91 -3.83
CA TYR A 10 -5.91 5.43 -2.46
C TYR A 10 -4.94 4.26 -2.37
N ILE A 11 -4.33 4.10 -1.21
CA ILE A 11 -3.46 2.95 -0.99
C ILE A 11 -4.33 1.71 -0.88
N ALA A 12 -3.98 0.67 -1.59
CA ALA A 12 -4.71 -0.59 -1.56
C ALA A 12 -3.77 -1.76 -1.28
N VAL A 13 -4.33 -2.81 -0.70
CA VAL A 13 -3.61 -4.03 -0.37
C VAL A 13 -3.97 -5.10 -1.38
N PHE A 14 -2.95 -5.65 -2.02
CA PHE A 14 -3.11 -6.77 -2.95
C PHE A 14 -2.51 -8.01 -2.32
N GLU A 15 -3.16 -9.15 -2.50
CA GLU A 15 -2.66 -10.43 -2.01
C GLU A 15 -2.20 -11.29 -3.16
N GLY A 16 -1.00 -11.85 -3.03
CA GLY A 16 -0.44 -12.71 -4.05
C GLY A 16 -0.33 -12.00 -5.40
N ASP A 17 -0.75 -12.68 -6.46
CA ASP A 17 -0.71 -12.14 -7.81
C ASP A 17 -2.03 -11.50 -8.24
N GLY A 18 -2.90 -11.17 -7.28
CA GLY A 18 -4.21 -10.60 -7.58
C GLY A 18 -4.11 -9.29 -8.34
N GLU A 19 -4.97 -9.14 -9.35
CA GLU A 19 -5.04 -7.91 -10.14
C GLU A 19 -5.97 -6.88 -9.51
N THR A 20 -6.88 -7.35 -8.66
CA THR A 20 -7.79 -6.48 -7.94
C THR A 20 -7.40 -6.47 -6.46
N PRO A 21 -7.60 -5.35 -5.77
CA PRO A 21 -7.18 -5.29 -4.38
C PRO A 21 -8.07 -6.12 -3.46
N ALA A 22 -7.46 -6.72 -2.46
CA ALA A 22 -8.20 -7.39 -1.40
C ALA A 22 -8.86 -6.36 -0.51
N THR A 23 -8.22 -5.22 -0.30
CA THR A 23 -8.72 -4.15 0.54
C THR A 23 -8.25 -2.81 0.00
N VAL A 24 -9.13 -1.82 -0.01
CA VAL A 24 -8.76 -0.45 -0.35
C VAL A 24 -8.85 0.38 0.92
N THR A 25 -7.75 1.06 1.26
CA THR A 25 -7.72 1.90 2.46
C THR A 25 -8.30 3.28 2.14
N ASP A 26 -8.48 4.09 3.18
CA ASP A 26 -8.90 5.47 3.02
C ASP A 26 -7.72 6.45 3.08
N ILE A 27 -6.52 5.95 2.84
CA ILE A 27 -5.31 6.78 2.84
C ILE A 27 -5.07 7.28 1.42
N PRO A 28 -5.28 8.58 1.16
CA PRO A 28 -5.05 9.12 -0.18
C PRO A 28 -3.56 9.06 -0.55
N THR A 29 -3.27 8.56 -1.73
CA THR A 29 -1.90 8.44 -2.20
C THR A 29 -1.19 9.80 -2.25
N GLU A 30 -1.91 10.84 -2.60
CA GLU A 30 -1.35 12.18 -2.73
C GLU A 30 -0.88 12.80 -1.41
N THR A 31 -1.30 12.24 -0.27
CA THR A 31 -0.87 12.75 1.03
C THR A 31 0.52 12.23 1.42
N LEU A 32 1.03 11.26 0.68
CA LEU A 32 2.35 10.69 0.96
C LEU A 32 3.44 11.65 0.48
N ASN A 33 4.61 11.56 1.14
CA ASN A 33 5.75 12.31 0.66
C ASN A 33 6.25 11.69 -0.66
N LYS A 34 7.15 12.41 -1.33
CA LYS A 34 7.61 12.00 -2.66
C LYS A 34 8.27 10.61 -2.65
N VAL A 35 9.06 10.34 -1.64
CA VAL A 35 9.78 9.06 -1.55
C VAL A 35 8.79 7.90 -1.44
N ASP A 36 7.81 8.05 -0.57
CA ASP A 36 6.81 6.99 -0.38
C ASP A 36 5.93 6.80 -1.61
N ARG A 37 5.57 7.90 -2.28
CA ARG A 37 4.82 7.80 -3.53
C ARG A 37 5.58 7.04 -4.61
N GLU A 38 6.89 7.30 -4.72
CA GLU A 38 7.72 6.58 -5.69
C GLU A 38 7.82 5.09 -5.35
N LYS A 39 7.96 4.78 -4.07
CA LYS A 39 7.98 3.37 -3.64
C LYS A 39 6.66 2.68 -3.96
N LEU A 40 5.56 3.39 -3.80
CA LEU A 40 4.24 2.82 -4.05
C LEU A 40 4.03 2.50 -5.52
N LYS A 41 4.62 3.28 -6.42
CA LYS A 41 4.53 3.01 -7.87
C LYS A 41 5.09 1.65 -8.23
N GLY A 42 6.17 1.25 -7.57
CA GLY A 42 6.77 -0.05 -7.79
C GLY A 42 6.15 -1.16 -6.96
N GLY A 43 5.28 -0.79 -6.04
CA GLY A 43 4.69 -1.73 -5.11
C GLY A 43 5.56 -1.88 -3.86
N ILE A 44 4.95 -1.80 -2.70
CA ILE A 44 5.64 -1.99 -1.42
C ILE A 44 5.23 -3.36 -0.90
N GLU A 45 6.19 -4.27 -0.81
CA GLU A 45 5.90 -5.63 -0.38
C GLU A 45 5.97 -5.79 1.13
N ALA A 46 5.08 -6.63 1.66
CA ALA A 46 5.08 -7.04 3.05
C ALA A 46 4.97 -8.56 3.09
N ALA A 47 5.88 -9.21 3.78
CA ALA A 47 5.90 -10.66 3.84
C ALA A 47 4.83 -11.20 4.79
N THR A 48 4.50 -10.44 5.83
CA THR A 48 3.56 -10.86 6.84
C THR A 48 2.49 -9.80 7.05
N ARG A 49 1.41 -10.21 7.70
CA ARG A 49 0.34 -9.28 8.06
C ARG A 49 0.84 -8.21 9.04
N GLU A 50 1.73 -8.59 9.93
CA GLU A 50 2.29 -7.64 10.88
C GLU A 50 3.10 -6.55 10.21
N GLU A 51 3.90 -6.93 9.21
CA GLU A 51 4.64 -5.96 8.42
C GLU A 51 3.69 -5.05 7.66
N LEU A 52 2.62 -5.62 7.11
CA LEU A 52 1.61 -4.86 6.39
C LEU A 52 0.99 -3.79 7.28
N LEU A 53 0.57 -4.16 8.47
CA LEU A 53 -0.07 -3.23 9.40
C LEU A 53 0.90 -2.13 9.82
N SER A 54 2.17 -2.50 10.04
CA SER A 54 3.20 -1.53 10.40
C SER A 54 3.43 -0.52 9.27
N LEU A 55 3.47 -0.99 8.02
CA LEU A 55 3.63 -0.11 6.87
C LEU A 55 2.45 0.85 6.73
N LEU A 56 1.24 0.34 6.92
CA LEU A 56 0.05 1.18 6.83
C LEU A 56 0.02 2.26 7.92
N GLU A 57 0.46 1.92 9.12
CA GLU A 57 0.59 2.91 10.19
C GLU A 57 1.58 3.99 9.83
N ASP A 58 2.74 3.60 9.31
CA ASP A 58 3.79 4.55 8.93
C ASP A 58 3.31 5.48 7.83
N LEU A 59 2.58 4.94 6.85
CA LEU A 59 2.10 5.74 5.73
C LEU A 59 0.93 6.65 6.08
N SER A 60 0.21 6.33 7.13
CA SER A 60 -0.95 7.12 7.55
C SER A 60 -0.65 8.16 8.63
N SER A 61 0.56 8.15 9.16
CA SER A 61 0.94 9.07 10.26
C SER A 61 1.47 10.41 9.79
#